data_5e2ee724dfa6c0c08c2c5ffaa1ff9d96
#
_entry.id   5e2ee724dfa6c0c08c2c5ffaa1ff9d96
#
_cell.length_a   1.000
_cell.length_b   1.000
_cell.length_c   1.000
_cell.angle_alpha   90.00
_cell.angle_beta   90.00
_cell.angle_gamma   90.00
#
_symmetry.space_group_name_H-M   'P 1'
#
loop_
_entity.id
_entity.type
_entity.pdbx_description
1 polymer ?
#
loop_
_entity_poly.entity_id
_entity_poly.type
_entity_poly.pdbx_seq_one_letter_code
_entity_poly.pdbx_strand_id
1 'polypeptide(L)'
;MKISKDKKLCEEYMGKHPVISISLKGINAASYEAAFELTVKTIKGAVEKAGFLKMSDKLDEDEKKEYRAILDENMSEATLFWSLKNLSELLEKHYETKVILLIDEYDVPLAKAFENGYYDKMVFLIRNLLEQTLKTNNSLKFAVMTGCMRISKESIFTGLNNLKVLSITEIGRASCRERV
;
A
#
# COMPACT_ATOMS: atom_id res chain seq x y z
N MET A 1 3.41 -24.40 -5.04
CA MET A 1 4.30 -23.48 -4.28
C MET A 1 4.78 -24.17 -3.00
N LYS A 2 6.00 -23.89 -2.51
CA LYS A 2 6.50 -24.51 -1.24
C LYS A 2 5.61 -24.16 -0.03
N ILE A 3 5.11 -22.93 0.03
CA ILE A 3 4.27 -22.42 1.12
C ILE A 3 2.93 -23.15 1.25
N SER A 4 2.36 -23.66 0.14
CA SER A 4 1.11 -24.44 0.20
C SER A 4 1.24 -25.78 0.94
N LYS A 5 2.47 -26.18 1.27
CA LYS A 5 2.76 -27.36 2.08
C LYS A 5 2.80 -27.08 3.58
N ASP A 6 2.88 -25.80 3.96
CA ASP A 6 2.80 -25.37 5.36
C ASP A 6 1.33 -25.19 5.75
N LYS A 7 0.75 -26.23 6.30
CA LYS A 7 -0.67 -26.24 6.70
C LYS A 7 -0.98 -25.16 7.73
N LYS A 8 -0.06 -24.89 8.66
CA LYS A 8 -0.27 -23.89 9.72
C LYS A 8 -0.39 -22.49 9.15
N LEU A 9 0.51 -22.08 8.23
CA LEU A 9 0.43 -20.79 7.56
C LEU A 9 -0.81 -20.68 6.67
N CYS A 10 -1.17 -21.77 5.98
CA CYS A 10 -2.40 -21.77 5.19
C CYS A 10 -3.65 -21.59 6.07
N GLU A 11 -3.74 -22.27 7.19
CA GLU A 11 -4.86 -22.15 8.13
C GLU A 11 -4.93 -20.76 8.79
N GLU A 12 -3.78 -20.13 9.04
CA GLU A 12 -3.71 -18.82 9.70
C GLU A 12 -4.03 -17.66 8.76
N TYR A 13 -3.60 -17.71 7.49
CA TYR A 13 -3.65 -16.53 6.61
C TYR A 13 -4.55 -16.71 5.38
N MET A 14 -4.67 -17.92 4.82
CA MET A 14 -5.35 -18.09 3.53
C MET A 14 -6.85 -17.86 3.66
N GLY A 15 -7.34 -16.80 2.99
CA GLY A 15 -8.75 -16.41 3.01
C GLY A 15 -9.24 -15.84 4.34
N LYS A 16 -8.33 -15.47 5.27
CA LYS A 16 -8.68 -14.97 6.62
C LYS A 16 -8.63 -13.45 6.72
N HIS A 17 -7.95 -12.79 5.82
CA HIS A 17 -7.75 -11.34 5.86
C HIS A 17 -8.12 -10.70 4.54
N PRO A 18 -8.75 -9.52 4.54
CA PRO A 18 -8.85 -8.71 3.32
C PRO A 18 -7.46 -8.24 2.90
N VAL A 19 -7.21 -8.21 1.59
CA VAL A 19 -5.91 -7.87 1.04
C VAL A 19 -6.05 -6.65 0.12
N ILE A 20 -5.30 -5.59 0.41
CA ILE A 20 -5.09 -4.47 -0.51
C ILE A 20 -3.79 -4.78 -1.27
N SER A 21 -3.88 -4.89 -2.59
CA SER A 21 -2.70 -5.12 -3.43
C SER A 21 -2.60 -4.05 -4.50
N ILE A 22 -1.48 -3.34 -4.50
CA ILE A 22 -1.15 -2.29 -5.47
C ILE A 22 0.23 -2.56 -6.08
N SER A 23 0.39 -2.24 -7.37
CA SER A 23 1.70 -2.20 -8.01
C SER A 23 1.94 -0.80 -8.55
N LEU A 24 3.07 -0.22 -8.17
CA LEU A 24 3.49 1.11 -8.60
C LEU A 24 4.28 1.07 -9.93
N LYS A 25 4.42 -0.11 -10.53
CA LYS A 25 5.13 -0.33 -11.81
C LYS A 25 4.64 0.58 -12.94
N GLY A 26 3.34 0.84 -12.98
CA GLY A 26 2.71 1.64 -14.03
C GLY A 26 2.96 3.15 -13.92
N ILE A 27 3.55 3.63 -12.83
CA ILE A 27 3.84 5.06 -12.61
C ILE A 27 5.17 5.41 -13.29
N ASN A 28 5.10 5.56 -14.61
CA ASN A 28 6.23 5.92 -15.46
C ASN A 28 5.84 7.11 -16.32
N ALA A 29 6.28 8.30 -15.94
CA ALA A 29 5.88 9.56 -16.55
C ALA A 29 7.07 10.49 -16.75
N ALA A 30 6.97 11.38 -17.73
CA ALA A 30 7.99 12.38 -18.04
C ALA A 30 7.87 13.64 -17.16
N SER A 31 6.74 13.84 -16.47
CA SER A 31 6.52 14.98 -15.57
C SER A 31 5.87 14.53 -14.26
N TYR A 32 5.99 15.38 -13.22
CA TYR A 32 5.36 15.13 -11.92
C TYR A 32 3.84 15.09 -12.02
N GLU A 33 3.24 15.97 -12.79
CA GLU A 33 1.79 16.07 -12.97
C GLU A 33 1.24 14.74 -13.54
N ALA A 34 1.86 14.22 -14.58
CA ALA A 34 1.48 12.93 -15.15
C ALA A 34 1.75 11.76 -14.19
N ALA A 35 2.84 11.81 -13.41
CA ALA A 35 3.12 10.81 -12.38
C ALA A 35 2.08 10.84 -11.26
N PHE A 36 1.63 12.03 -10.85
CA PHE A 36 0.56 12.20 -9.87
C PHE A 36 -0.76 11.60 -10.35
N GLU A 37 -1.18 11.92 -11.59
CA GLU A 37 -2.38 11.35 -12.20
C GLU A 37 -2.34 9.81 -12.27
N LEU A 38 -1.19 9.25 -12.67
CA LEU A 38 -0.99 7.80 -12.68
C LEU A 38 -1.06 7.19 -11.28
N THR A 39 -0.56 7.90 -10.26
CA THR A 39 -0.66 7.47 -8.86
C THR A 39 -2.11 7.45 -8.41
N VAL A 40 -2.86 8.52 -8.65
CA VAL A 40 -4.31 8.59 -8.39
C VAL A 40 -5.04 7.43 -9.06
N LYS A 41 -4.81 7.21 -10.35
CA LYS A 41 -5.42 6.12 -11.12
C LYS A 41 -5.10 4.75 -10.54
N THR A 42 -3.87 4.53 -10.11
CA THR A 42 -3.41 3.26 -9.50
C THR A 42 -4.14 3.00 -8.18
N ILE A 43 -4.24 4.02 -7.32
CA ILE A 43 -4.93 3.91 -6.04
C ILE A 43 -6.44 3.69 -6.25
N LYS A 44 -7.07 4.48 -7.13
CA LYS A 44 -8.50 4.30 -7.48
C LYS A 44 -8.78 2.87 -7.94
N GLY A 45 -7.95 2.32 -8.82
CA GLY A 45 -8.11 0.94 -9.30
C GLY A 45 -7.98 -0.12 -8.19
N ALA A 46 -7.24 0.16 -7.12
CA ALA A 46 -7.22 -0.71 -5.94
C ALA A 46 -8.49 -0.57 -5.10
N VAL A 47 -8.97 0.66 -4.91
CA VAL A 47 -10.20 0.97 -4.15
C VAL A 47 -11.45 0.42 -4.83
N GLU A 48 -11.53 0.50 -6.15
CA GLU A 48 -12.66 -0.03 -6.94
C GLU A 48 -12.89 -1.53 -6.75
N LYS A 49 -11.84 -2.31 -6.44
CA LYS A 49 -11.97 -3.73 -6.10
C LYS A 49 -12.79 -3.97 -4.83
N ALA A 50 -12.88 -2.97 -3.96
CA ALA A 50 -13.70 -2.98 -2.77
C ALA A 50 -15.07 -2.29 -2.98
N GLY A 51 -15.61 -2.29 -4.20
CA GLY A 51 -16.86 -1.61 -4.55
C GLY A 51 -18.08 -2.00 -3.72
N PHE A 52 -18.07 -3.19 -3.12
CA PHE A 52 -19.09 -3.67 -2.19
C PHE A 52 -19.21 -2.80 -0.92
N LEU A 53 -18.18 -2.03 -0.54
CA LEU A 53 -18.23 -1.14 0.63
C LEU A 53 -19.30 -0.05 0.47
N LYS A 54 -19.67 0.33 -0.75
CA LYS A 54 -20.76 1.28 -1.01
C LYS A 54 -22.11 0.80 -0.45
N MET A 55 -22.29 -0.53 -0.41
CA MET A 55 -23.54 -1.18 0.02
C MET A 55 -23.40 -1.87 1.37
N SER A 56 -22.28 -1.68 2.05
CA SER A 56 -22.06 -2.28 3.37
C SER A 56 -23.02 -1.73 4.40
N ASP A 57 -23.67 -2.60 5.12
CA ASP A 57 -24.54 -2.29 6.26
C ASP A 57 -23.76 -1.98 7.56
N LYS A 58 -22.48 -2.35 7.58
CA LYS A 58 -21.56 -2.07 8.70
C LYS A 58 -20.93 -0.68 8.65
N LEU A 59 -21.02 0.00 7.50
CA LEU A 59 -20.50 1.36 7.32
C LEU A 59 -21.64 2.38 7.43
N ASP A 60 -21.38 3.47 8.16
CA ASP A 60 -22.28 4.62 8.19
C ASP A 60 -22.13 5.49 6.93
N GLU A 61 -22.98 6.52 6.80
CA GLU A 61 -23.00 7.36 5.61
C GLU A 61 -21.76 8.26 5.49
N ASP A 62 -21.12 8.64 6.60
CA ASP A 62 -19.90 9.44 6.56
C ASP A 62 -18.73 8.58 6.05
N GLU A 63 -18.61 7.35 6.50
CA GLU A 63 -17.62 6.39 6.00
C GLU A 63 -17.81 6.05 4.51
N LYS A 64 -19.05 5.89 4.08
CA LYS A 64 -19.35 5.72 2.65
C LYS A 64 -19.02 6.97 1.84
N LYS A 65 -19.15 8.16 2.43
CA LYS A 65 -18.73 9.42 1.82
C LYS A 65 -17.20 9.50 1.68
N GLU A 66 -16.44 9.09 2.71
CA GLU A 66 -14.98 8.98 2.64
C GLU A 66 -14.54 8.00 1.54
N TYR A 67 -15.20 6.84 1.45
CA TYR A 67 -14.95 5.90 0.36
C TYR A 67 -15.18 6.53 -1.01
N ARG A 68 -16.28 7.28 -1.19
CA ARG A 68 -16.58 7.97 -2.46
C ARG A 68 -15.55 9.06 -2.78
N ALA A 69 -15.03 9.78 -1.76
CA ALA A 69 -14.02 10.81 -1.95
C ALA A 69 -12.71 10.25 -2.52
N ILE A 70 -12.33 9.01 -2.17
CA ILE A 70 -11.16 8.33 -2.77
C ILE A 70 -11.40 7.99 -4.26
N LEU A 71 -12.65 7.86 -4.67
CA LEU A 71 -13.02 7.56 -6.06
C LEU A 71 -13.29 8.81 -6.91
N ASP A 72 -13.21 10.00 -6.32
CA ASP A 72 -13.42 11.26 -7.05
C ASP A 72 -12.36 11.44 -8.16
N GLU A 73 -12.78 11.98 -9.31
CA GLU A 73 -11.86 12.26 -10.43
C GLU A 73 -10.85 13.35 -10.07
N ASN A 74 -11.27 14.31 -9.24
CA ASN A 74 -10.45 15.43 -8.78
C ASN A 74 -9.91 15.19 -7.36
N MET A 75 -9.47 13.95 -7.07
CA MET A 75 -8.89 13.61 -5.78
C MET A 75 -7.76 14.56 -5.39
N SER A 76 -7.87 15.21 -4.23
CA SER A 76 -6.82 16.07 -3.71
C SER A 76 -5.59 15.27 -3.26
N GLU A 77 -4.42 15.92 -3.20
CA GLU A 77 -3.21 15.32 -2.61
C GLU A 77 -3.46 14.79 -1.19
N ALA A 78 -4.16 15.57 -0.37
CA ALA A 78 -4.50 15.15 0.99
C ALA A 78 -5.34 13.88 1.01
N THR A 79 -6.37 13.77 0.16
CA THR A 79 -7.20 12.57 0.03
C THR A 79 -6.35 11.38 -0.43
N LEU A 80 -5.44 11.59 -1.38
CA LEU A 80 -4.53 10.55 -1.86
C LEU A 80 -3.63 10.01 -0.74
N PHE A 81 -3.05 10.88 0.10
CA PHE A 81 -2.17 10.46 1.20
C PHE A 81 -2.88 9.58 2.22
N TRP A 82 -4.15 9.82 2.49
CA TRP A 82 -4.96 9.06 3.45
C TRP A 82 -5.71 7.86 2.84
N SER A 83 -5.73 7.75 1.51
CA SER A 83 -6.57 6.81 0.77
C SER A 83 -6.41 5.35 1.20
N LEU A 84 -5.18 4.85 1.31
CA LEU A 84 -4.91 3.45 1.67
C LEU A 84 -5.19 3.17 3.14
N LYS A 85 -4.97 4.16 4.03
CA LYS A 85 -5.33 4.05 5.44
C LYS A 85 -6.84 3.98 5.60
N ASN A 86 -7.57 4.93 5.02
CA ASN A 86 -9.03 4.95 5.07
C ASN A 86 -9.62 3.67 4.48
N LEU A 87 -9.10 3.20 3.34
CA LEU A 87 -9.55 1.91 2.78
C LEU A 87 -9.30 0.74 3.73
N SER A 88 -8.17 0.74 4.45
CA SER A 88 -7.85 -0.31 5.43
C SER A 88 -8.84 -0.29 6.61
N GLU A 89 -9.18 0.88 7.12
CA GLU A 89 -10.13 1.07 8.22
C GLU A 89 -11.54 0.61 7.81
N LEU A 90 -12.00 0.98 6.61
CA LEU A 90 -13.29 0.56 6.08
C LEU A 90 -13.38 -0.97 5.86
N LEU A 91 -12.29 -1.57 5.37
CA LEU A 91 -12.22 -3.02 5.18
C LEU A 91 -12.17 -3.77 6.51
N GLU A 92 -11.41 -3.28 7.51
CA GLU A 92 -11.39 -3.87 8.84
C GLU A 92 -12.77 -3.82 9.47
N LYS A 93 -13.47 -2.69 9.39
CA LYS A 93 -14.84 -2.55 9.93
C LYS A 93 -15.82 -3.49 9.23
N HIS A 94 -15.72 -3.64 7.91
CA HIS A 94 -16.60 -4.54 7.15
C HIS A 94 -16.35 -6.02 7.46
N TYR A 95 -15.07 -6.46 7.48
CA TYR A 95 -14.70 -7.85 7.67
C TYR A 95 -14.45 -8.24 9.13
N GLU A 96 -14.39 -7.28 10.07
CA GLU A 96 -14.05 -7.47 11.48
C GLU A 96 -12.69 -8.14 11.67
N THR A 97 -11.78 -7.93 10.72
CA THR A 97 -10.43 -8.48 10.76
C THR A 97 -9.44 -7.56 10.05
N LYS A 98 -8.20 -7.57 10.56
CA LYS A 98 -7.13 -6.70 10.06
C LYS A 98 -6.75 -7.02 8.62
N VAL A 99 -6.32 -5.98 7.92
CA VAL A 99 -5.98 -5.96 6.49
C VAL A 99 -4.52 -6.33 6.28
N ILE A 100 -4.22 -7.03 5.21
CA ILE A 100 -2.85 -7.21 4.68
C ILE A 100 -2.66 -6.25 3.51
N LEU A 101 -1.57 -5.49 3.53
CA LEU A 101 -1.21 -4.57 2.45
C LEU A 101 0.00 -5.08 1.68
N LEU A 102 -0.14 -5.19 0.37
CA LEU A 102 0.92 -5.60 -0.56
C LEU A 102 1.21 -4.45 -1.53
N ILE A 103 2.45 -3.95 -1.53
CA ILE A 103 2.91 -2.88 -2.42
C ILE A 103 4.07 -3.42 -3.25
N ASP A 104 3.87 -3.50 -4.56
CA ASP A 104 4.89 -4.01 -5.48
C ASP A 104 5.54 -2.88 -6.27
N GLU A 105 6.87 -3.01 -6.48
CA GLU A 105 7.69 -2.09 -7.27
C GLU A 105 7.59 -0.61 -6.82
N TYR A 106 7.69 -0.38 -5.49
CA TYR A 106 7.57 0.97 -4.91
C TYR A 106 8.66 1.94 -5.38
N ASP A 107 9.76 1.44 -5.89
CA ASP A 107 10.93 2.19 -6.36
C ASP A 107 10.83 2.67 -7.81
N VAL A 108 9.98 2.07 -8.63
CA VAL A 108 9.83 2.43 -10.04
C VAL A 108 9.47 3.91 -10.25
N PRO A 109 8.46 4.49 -9.58
CA PRO A 109 8.14 5.90 -9.75
C PRO A 109 9.28 6.84 -9.34
N LEU A 110 10.10 6.44 -8.38
CA LEU A 110 11.24 7.23 -7.90
C LEU A 110 12.41 7.19 -8.88
N ALA A 111 12.69 6.02 -9.46
CA ALA A 111 13.68 5.88 -10.51
C ALA A 111 13.33 6.75 -11.72
N LYS A 112 12.07 6.72 -12.14
CA LYS A 112 11.58 7.54 -13.27
C LYS A 112 11.60 9.03 -12.97
N ALA A 113 11.27 9.42 -11.75
CA ALA A 113 11.34 10.80 -11.31
C ALA A 113 12.79 11.32 -11.29
N PHE A 114 13.75 10.47 -10.91
CA PHE A 114 15.17 10.81 -10.97
C PHE A 114 15.65 11.04 -12.40
N GLU A 115 15.31 10.12 -13.32
CA GLU A 115 15.64 10.24 -14.75
C GLU A 115 15.07 11.52 -15.38
N ASN A 116 13.92 12.01 -14.92
CA ASN A 116 13.19 13.12 -15.51
C ASN A 116 13.21 14.43 -14.68
N GLY A 117 14.01 14.49 -13.61
CA GLY A 117 14.30 15.72 -12.87
C GLY A 117 13.21 16.21 -11.90
N TYR A 118 12.25 15.32 -11.50
CA TYR A 118 11.23 15.67 -10.50
C TYR A 118 11.28 14.77 -9.24
N TYR A 119 12.46 14.24 -8.94
CA TYR A 119 12.69 13.26 -7.85
C TYR A 119 12.16 13.72 -6.49
N ASP A 120 12.47 14.94 -6.06
CA ASP A 120 12.09 15.43 -4.73
C ASP A 120 10.56 15.51 -4.55
N LYS A 121 9.84 15.92 -5.59
CA LYS A 121 8.38 15.95 -5.58
C LYS A 121 7.81 14.53 -5.47
N MET A 122 8.39 13.57 -6.18
CA MET A 122 7.93 12.19 -6.14
C MET A 122 8.26 11.51 -4.81
N VAL A 123 9.42 11.80 -4.24
CA VAL A 123 9.78 11.35 -2.88
C VAL A 123 8.78 11.88 -1.86
N PHE A 124 8.42 13.16 -1.94
CA PHE A 124 7.41 13.76 -1.06
C PHE A 124 6.06 13.04 -1.18
N LEU A 125 5.58 12.81 -2.41
CA LEU A 125 4.31 12.12 -2.68
C LEU A 125 4.30 10.71 -2.10
N ILE A 126 5.28 9.88 -2.46
CA ILE A 126 5.35 8.47 -2.02
C ILE A 126 5.58 8.37 -0.51
N ARG A 127 6.43 9.24 0.06
CA ARG A 127 6.65 9.28 1.51
C ARG A 127 5.35 9.54 2.26
N ASN A 128 4.60 10.59 1.91
CA ASN A 128 3.35 10.92 2.60
C ASN A 128 2.32 9.80 2.47
N LEU A 129 2.14 9.23 1.28
CA LEU A 129 1.26 8.09 1.07
C LEU A 129 1.63 6.91 1.98
N LEU A 130 2.92 6.56 2.06
CA LEU A 130 3.39 5.43 2.86
C LEU A 130 3.38 5.73 4.36
N GLU A 131 3.76 6.93 4.79
CA GLU A 131 3.74 7.29 6.21
C GLU A 131 2.34 7.24 6.79
N GLN A 132 1.34 7.83 6.14
CA GLN A 132 -0.04 7.78 6.59
C GLN A 132 -0.56 6.34 6.63
N THR A 133 -0.19 5.54 5.64
CA THR A 133 -0.66 4.16 5.51
C THR A 133 -0.02 3.21 6.51
N LEU A 134 1.27 3.38 6.84
CA LEU A 134 2.04 2.37 7.58
C LEU A 134 2.36 2.76 9.03
N LYS A 135 2.51 4.06 9.33
CA LYS A 135 3.03 4.51 10.62
C LYS A 135 2.03 4.40 11.78
N THR A 136 0.78 4.76 11.53
CA THR A 136 -0.28 4.86 12.56
C THR A 136 -1.56 4.14 12.14
N ASN A 137 -1.45 3.09 11.37
CA ASN A 137 -2.58 2.34 10.86
C ASN A 137 -2.80 1.06 11.69
N ASN A 138 -3.72 1.14 12.65
CA ASN A 138 -4.05 0.02 13.51
C ASN A 138 -4.87 -1.07 12.79
N SER A 139 -5.42 -0.76 11.62
CA SER A 139 -6.21 -1.69 10.81
C SER A 139 -5.35 -2.66 10.00
N LEU A 140 -4.02 -2.46 9.97
CA LEU A 140 -3.10 -3.39 9.31
C LEU A 140 -2.71 -4.55 10.21
N LYS A 141 -2.76 -5.78 9.68
CA LYS A 141 -2.10 -6.96 10.24
C LYS A 141 -0.59 -6.87 10.01
N PHE A 142 -0.20 -6.64 8.77
CA PHE A 142 1.16 -6.30 8.31
C PHE A 142 1.10 -5.74 6.88
N ALA A 143 2.23 -5.17 6.44
CA ALA A 143 2.44 -4.76 5.06
C ALA A 143 3.71 -5.43 4.49
N VAL A 144 3.68 -5.76 3.21
CA VAL A 144 4.84 -6.21 2.45
C VAL A 144 5.07 -5.27 1.28
N MET A 145 6.30 -4.80 1.14
CA MET A 145 6.71 -3.94 0.03
C MET A 145 7.88 -4.57 -0.71
N THR A 146 7.79 -4.57 -2.06
CA THR A 146 8.86 -5.08 -2.92
C THR A 146 9.39 -3.97 -3.80
N GLY A 147 10.69 -4.05 -4.13
CA GLY A 147 11.38 -3.14 -5.04
C GLY A 147 12.76 -3.68 -5.40
N CYS A 148 13.31 -3.26 -6.53
CA CYS A 148 14.61 -3.68 -7.03
C CYS A 148 15.76 -2.79 -6.53
N MET A 149 15.49 -1.50 -6.31
CA MET A 149 16.50 -0.55 -5.87
C MET A 149 16.48 -0.34 -4.36
N ARG A 150 17.65 -0.33 -3.74
CA ARG A 150 17.81 0.22 -2.39
C ARG A 150 17.74 1.75 -2.47
N ILE A 151 16.55 2.30 -2.39
CA ILE A 151 16.39 3.72 -2.12
C ILE A 151 16.84 3.94 -0.69
N SER A 152 17.70 4.95 -0.45
CA SER A 152 18.24 5.20 0.88
C SER A 152 17.09 5.29 1.89
N LYS A 153 17.20 4.57 3.00
CA LYS A 153 16.18 4.58 4.07
C LYS A 153 15.84 6.01 4.52
N GLU A 154 16.80 6.90 4.39
CA GLU A 154 16.72 8.30 4.79
C GLU A 154 15.76 9.14 3.94
N SER A 155 15.43 8.75 2.70
CA SER A 155 14.57 9.56 1.86
C SER A 155 13.07 9.23 1.99
N ILE A 156 12.70 7.97 2.19
CA ILE A 156 11.29 7.53 2.18
C ILE A 156 10.83 6.93 3.50
N PHE A 157 11.72 6.24 4.21
CA PHE A 157 11.36 5.43 5.37
C PHE A 157 11.81 6.02 6.72
N THR A 158 12.23 7.28 6.76
CA THR A 158 12.74 7.97 7.98
C THR A 158 11.74 7.94 9.14
N GLY A 159 10.46 7.82 8.85
CA GLY A 159 9.39 7.78 9.86
C GLY A 159 8.90 6.38 10.24
N LEU A 160 9.40 5.31 9.60
CA LEU A 160 8.91 3.94 9.81
C LEU A 160 9.86 3.16 10.72
N ASN A 161 9.57 3.14 12.01
CA ASN A 161 10.45 2.53 13.03
C ASN A 161 10.45 0.99 13.02
N ASN A 162 9.44 0.35 12.42
CA ASN A 162 9.23 -1.10 12.47
C ASN A 162 9.47 -1.81 11.12
N LEU A 163 10.26 -1.19 10.23
CA LEU A 163 10.54 -1.76 8.91
C LEU A 163 11.62 -2.85 9.00
N LYS A 164 11.26 -4.10 8.68
CA LYS A 164 12.21 -5.20 8.48
C LYS A 164 12.57 -5.28 7.00
N VAL A 165 13.81 -4.98 6.67
CA VAL A 165 14.32 -5.07 5.29
C VAL A 165 14.94 -6.45 5.08
N LEU A 166 14.48 -7.16 4.03
CA LEU A 166 15.01 -8.44 3.61
C LEU A 166 15.68 -8.28 2.25
N SER A 167 16.93 -8.71 2.11
CA SER A 167 17.64 -8.76 0.83
C SER A 167 17.46 -10.12 0.16
N ILE A 168 17.80 -10.22 -1.14
CA ILE A 168 17.78 -11.48 -1.90
C ILE A 168 18.59 -12.58 -1.19
N THR A 169 19.70 -12.24 -0.54
CA THR A 169 20.53 -13.17 0.21
C THR A 169 19.87 -13.65 1.51
N GLU A 170 18.87 -12.95 2.01
CA GLU A 170 18.16 -13.26 3.27
C GLU A 170 16.79 -13.90 3.02
N ILE A 171 16.22 -13.74 1.83
CA ILE A 171 14.90 -14.33 1.48
C ILE A 171 14.90 -15.85 1.67
N GLY A 172 16.01 -16.52 1.35
CA GLY A 172 16.17 -17.96 1.60
C GLY A 172 16.17 -18.33 3.08
N ARG A 173 16.53 -17.40 3.98
CA ARG A 173 16.53 -17.56 5.45
C ARG A 173 15.23 -17.10 6.09
N ALA A 174 14.52 -16.16 5.47
CA ALA A 174 13.24 -15.66 5.97
C ALA A 174 12.17 -16.78 6.01
N SER A 175 12.18 -17.70 5.04
CA SER A 175 11.29 -18.87 5.04
C SER A 175 11.59 -19.89 6.15
N CYS A 176 12.71 -19.74 6.87
CA CYS A 176 13.13 -20.63 7.97
C CYS A 176 13.13 -19.99 9.35
N ARG A 177 12.83 -18.69 9.49
CA ARG A 177 12.97 -17.94 10.76
C ARG A 177 11.73 -17.17 11.20
N GLU A 178 10.54 -17.64 10.92
CA GLU A 178 9.37 -17.21 11.68
C GLU A 178 9.13 -18.21 12.83
N ARG A 179 9.99 -18.14 13.80
CA ARG A 179 9.71 -18.55 15.17
C ARG A 179 10.27 -17.49 16.09
N VAL A 180 9.45 -16.53 16.45
CA VAL A 180 9.20 -15.98 17.81
C VAL A 180 7.99 -15.10 17.71
#